data_4ab7be702b94a2f3b4f30bada6ca865e
#
_entry.id   4ab7be702b94a2f3b4f30bada6ca865e
#
_cell.length_a   1.000
_cell.length_b   1.000
_cell.length_c   1.000
_cell.angle_alpha   90.00
_cell.angle_beta   90.00
_cell.angle_gamma   90.00
#
_symmetry.space_group_name_H-M   'P 1'
#
loop_
_entity.id
_entity.type
_entity.pdbx_description
1 polymer ?
#
loop_
_entity_poly.entity_id
_entity_poly.type
_entity_poly.pdbx_seq_one_letter_code
_entity_poly.pdbx_strand_id
1 'polypeptide(L)'
;MALLDVLQQLREQYYANPYPHAAERKAQLRALRQQLLAQQAELYSAAAIDFGQRSASETRMLEVLPTVNNISDAISNLGRWMKPSKRHVSILFQPASNQVVYQPLGVVGVIVPWNYPIFLALGPLVGAVAAGNKVMVKLSESTPALNKVLKQIIETALPNIAIVVEGEADVAAEFSALPFDHLLYTGSTAVGHHVMRAASVNLTPVTLELGGKSPVLLAPDANINVMASRIMFGKACNGGQTCVAPDYLLVPAMALTSTVEALTNEFQQFYPNGAADANWTSVINERHWQRLCKLLQEAKAAGAQVISLAGEIDYADSKRRMPIQLVINAPAHCAIWQEEIFGPLLPIKTYENINEAFDFIRSQPRPLAFYLFTDDKALQKKALEVIHAGGVCINDTLVHVGQDDLPFGGIGPSGMGHYHGREGFLTFSHAKAVHRKGRFNSGIFGYPHMRPKLLDKLLDWLLKP
;
A
#
# COMPACT_ATOMS: atom_id res chain seq x y z
N MET A 1 -11.87 27.62 6.95
CA MET A 1 -13.00 26.76 7.41
C MET A 1 -12.40 25.71 8.32
N ALA A 2 -12.98 25.45 9.49
CA ALA A 2 -12.48 24.39 10.36
C ALA A 2 -12.64 23.03 9.66
N LEU A 3 -11.74 22.06 9.93
CA LEU A 3 -11.81 20.74 9.26
C LEU A 3 -13.14 20.02 9.57
N LEU A 4 -13.67 20.22 10.75
CA LEU A 4 -14.96 19.66 11.15
C LEU A 4 -16.13 20.21 10.29
N ASP A 5 -16.11 21.50 9.95
CA ASP A 5 -17.15 22.10 9.09
C ASP A 5 -17.10 21.49 7.68
N VAL A 6 -15.90 21.25 7.15
CA VAL A 6 -15.70 20.59 5.85
C VAL A 6 -16.26 19.16 5.88
N LEU A 7 -15.98 18.42 6.95
CA LEU A 7 -16.51 17.07 7.14
C LEU A 7 -18.05 17.08 7.19
N GLN A 8 -18.65 18.02 7.93
CA GLN A 8 -20.11 18.15 8.03
C GLN A 8 -20.74 18.48 6.69
N GLN A 9 -20.16 19.41 5.93
CA GLN A 9 -20.62 19.73 4.57
C GLN A 9 -20.62 18.49 3.66
N LEU A 10 -19.55 17.67 3.67
CA LEU A 10 -19.50 16.45 2.89
C LEU A 10 -20.53 15.42 3.38
N ARG A 11 -20.77 15.36 4.69
CA ARG A 11 -21.77 14.47 5.28
C ARG A 11 -23.21 14.84 4.86
N GLU A 12 -23.53 16.13 4.79
CA GLU A 12 -24.81 16.60 4.24
C GLU A 12 -24.96 16.22 2.77
N GLN A 13 -23.93 16.40 1.97
CA GLN A 13 -23.91 15.98 0.56
C GLN A 13 -24.02 14.46 0.38
N TYR A 14 -23.46 13.67 1.31
CA TYR A 14 -23.66 12.23 1.33
C TYR A 14 -25.12 11.86 1.61
N TYR A 15 -25.74 12.45 2.62
CA TYR A 15 -27.13 12.16 2.94
C TYR A 15 -28.13 12.62 1.86
N ALA A 16 -27.80 13.64 1.06
CA ALA A 16 -28.59 14.05 -0.09
C ALA A 16 -28.63 12.97 -1.21
N ASN A 17 -27.55 12.17 -1.37
CA ASN A 17 -27.50 11.03 -2.30
C ASN A 17 -26.64 9.91 -1.71
N PRO A 18 -27.18 9.11 -0.77
CA PRO A 18 -26.37 8.12 -0.01
C PRO A 18 -26.06 6.85 -0.81
N TYR A 19 -26.62 6.68 -2.00
CA TYR A 19 -26.36 5.53 -2.86
C TYR A 19 -26.31 5.93 -4.34
N PRO A 20 -25.26 6.63 -4.78
CA PRO A 20 -25.12 7.05 -6.17
C PRO A 20 -25.18 5.85 -7.12
N HIS A 21 -25.81 5.99 -8.27
CA HIS A 21 -25.89 4.94 -9.27
C HIS A 21 -24.53 4.67 -9.94
N ALA A 22 -24.34 3.47 -10.48
CA ALA A 22 -23.10 3.08 -11.16
C ALA A 22 -22.72 4.05 -12.29
N ALA A 23 -23.69 4.57 -13.03
CA ALA A 23 -23.43 5.53 -14.11
C ALA A 23 -22.80 6.83 -13.61
N GLU A 24 -23.29 7.35 -12.48
CA GLU A 24 -22.77 8.55 -11.83
C GLU A 24 -21.35 8.35 -11.33
N ARG A 25 -21.07 7.26 -10.56
CA ARG A 25 -19.74 6.93 -10.08
C ARG A 25 -18.74 6.75 -11.23
N LYS A 26 -19.16 6.09 -12.32
CA LYS A 26 -18.33 5.95 -13.54
C LYS A 26 -18.06 7.29 -14.22
N ALA A 27 -19.02 8.22 -14.21
CA ALA A 27 -18.81 9.57 -14.75
C ALA A 27 -17.78 10.34 -13.93
N GLN A 28 -17.86 10.26 -12.60
CA GLN A 28 -16.87 10.85 -11.67
C GLN A 28 -15.45 10.30 -11.91
N LEU A 29 -15.33 8.98 -12.01
CA LEU A 29 -14.03 8.33 -12.29
C LEU A 29 -13.48 8.70 -13.67
N ARG A 30 -14.32 8.84 -14.70
CA ARG A 30 -13.88 9.33 -16.03
C ARG A 30 -13.40 10.77 -15.98
N ALA A 31 -14.09 11.64 -15.24
CA ALA A 31 -13.67 13.02 -15.05
C ALA A 31 -12.30 13.09 -14.35
N LEU A 32 -12.09 12.27 -13.30
CA LEU A 32 -10.79 12.19 -12.62
C LEU A 32 -9.68 11.74 -13.58
N ARG A 33 -9.93 10.68 -14.37
CA ARG A 33 -8.98 10.20 -15.38
C ARG A 33 -8.66 11.27 -16.42
N GLN A 34 -9.64 12.02 -16.89
CA GLN A 34 -9.47 13.10 -17.86
C GLN A 34 -8.61 14.22 -17.30
N GLN A 35 -8.86 14.68 -16.08
CA GLN A 35 -8.07 15.73 -15.42
C GLN A 35 -6.63 15.27 -15.16
N LEU A 36 -6.44 14.04 -14.69
CA LEU A 36 -5.10 13.46 -14.49
C LEU A 36 -4.29 13.47 -15.81
N LEU A 37 -4.89 13.01 -16.90
CA LEU A 37 -4.23 12.96 -18.22
C LEU A 37 -3.98 14.35 -18.81
N ALA A 38 -4.84 15.32 -18.54
CA ALA A 38 -4.67 16.69 -19.03
C ALA A 38 -3.52 17.42 -18.35
N GLN A 39 -3.21 17.09 -17.09
CA GLN A 39 -2.22 17.81 -16.27
C GLN A 39 -0.93 17.00 -16.02
N GLN A 40 -0.62 16.00 -16.87
CA GLN A 40 0.57 15.14 -16.64
C GLN A 40 1.88 15.93 -16.69
N ALA A 41 2.03 16.91 -17.59
CA ALA A 41 3.26 17.68 -17.70
C ALA A 41 3.55 18.50 -16.44
N GLU A 42 2.50 19.08 -15.87
CA GLU A 42 2.54 19.82 -14.60
C GLU A 42 2.90 18.90 -13.42
N LEU A 43 2.35 17.69 -13.39
CA LEU A 43 2.69 16.68 -12.38
C LEU A 43 4.16 16.28 -12.46
N TYR A 44 4.71 16.04 -13.66
CA TYR A 44 6.12 15.70 -13.84
C TYR A 44 7.04 16.83 -13.37
N SER A 45 6.71 18.06 -13.74
CA SER A 45 7.48 19.24 -13.34
C SER A 45 7.41 19.46 -11.81
N ALA A 46 6.24 19.32 -11.21
CA ALA A 46 6.04 19.46 -9.79
C ALA A 46 6.79 18.36 -8.98
N ALA A 47 6.77 17.11 -9.46
CA ALA A 47 7.53 16.03 -8.85
C ALA A 47 9.05 16.31 -8.87
N ALA A 48 9.58 16.79 -9.98
CA ALA A 48 10.99 17.16 -10.08
C ALA A 48 11.37 18.29 -9.10
N ILE A 49 10.47 19.26 -8.90
CA ILE A 49 10.67 20.36 -7.94
C ILE A 49 10.72 19.84 -6.51
N ASP A 50 9.72 19.07 -6.09
CA ASP A 50 9.58 18.60 -4.70
C ASP A 50 10.70 17.66 -4.29
N PHE A 51 11.14 16.76 -5.18
CA PHE A 51 12.24 15.84 -4.91
C PHE A 51 13.63 16.48 -5.09
N GLY A 52 13.70 17.64 -5.77
CA GLY A 52 14.96 18.25 -6.21
C GLY A 52 15.52 17.60 -7.48
N GLN A 53 15.25 16.33 -7.74
CA GLN A 53 15.38 15.63 -9.01
C GLN A 53 14.54 14.35 -8.97
N ARG A 54 13.65 14.20 -9.94
CA ARG A 54 12.91 12.98 -10.25
C ARG A 54 12.55 13.01 -11.73
N SER A 55 12.85 11.93 -12.46
CA SER A 55 12.62 11.94 -13.90
C SER A 55 11.11 11.89 -14.23
N ALA A 56 10.73 12.58 -15.33
CA ALA A 56 9.37 12.53 -15.83
C ALA A 56 8.95 11.09 -16.20
N SER A 57 9.89 10.30 -16.75
CA SER A 57 9.66 8.90 -17.10
C SER A 57 9.33 8.04 -15.87
N GLU A 58 10.02 8.26 -14.76
CA GLU A 58 9.76 7.55 -13.51
C GLU A 58 8.38 7.92 -12.95
N THR A 59 8.06 9.20 -12.85
CA THR A 59 6.73 9.66 -12.39
C THR A 59 5.62 9.13 -13.31
N ARG A 60 5.84 9.14 -14.62
CA ARG A 60 4.89 8.60 -15.59
C ARG A 60 4.65 7.10 -15.40
N MET A 61 5.73 6.32 -15.25
CA MET A 61 5.67 4.86 -15.18
C MET A 61 5.17 4.34 -13.82
N LEU A 62 5.62 4.97 -12.72
CA LEU A 62 5.38 4.46 -11.37
C LEU A 62 4.19 5.11 -10.66
N GLU A 63 3.67 6.24 -11.19
CA GLU A 63 2.53 6.91 -10.56
C GLU A 63 1.36 7.14 -11.53
N VAL A 64 1.58 7.84 -12.63
CA VAL A 64 0.47 8.22 -13.54
C VAL A 64 -0.14 7.00 -14.24
N LEU A 65 0.70 6.12 -14.81
CA LEU A 65 0.24 4.92 -15.49
C LEU A 65 -0.54 3.97 -14.58
N PRO A 66 -0.04 3.57 -13.39
CA PRO A 66 -0.80 2.70 -12.49
C PRO A 66 -2.08 3.38 -11.98
N THR A 67 -2.10 4.69 -11.77
CA THR A 67 -3.33 5.42 -11.42
C THR A 67 -4.37 5.35 -12.54
N VAL A 68 -3.97 5.55 -13.79
CA VAL A 68 -4.85 5.45 -14.96
C VAL A 68 -5.41 4.03 -15.10
N ASN A 69 -4.58 3.01 -14.87
CA ASN A 69 -5.00 1.61 -14.91
C ASN A 69 -6.02 1.32 -13.80
N ASN A 70 -5.75 1.74 -12.57
CA ASN A 70 -6.64 1.57 -11.42
C ASN A 70 -8.01 2.24 -11.65
N ILE A 71 -8.04 3.48 -12.20
CA ILE A 71 -9.30 4.13 -12.58
C ILE A 71 -10.03 3.33 -13.66
N SER A 72 -9.31 2.83 -14.66
CA SER A 72 -9.90 2.08 -15.78
C SER A 72 -10.45 0.73 -15.35
N ASP A 73 -9.75 0.04 -14.44
CA ASP A 73 -10.21 -1.19 -13.81
C ASP A 73 -11.50 -0.95 -13.00
N ALA A 74 -11.51 0.08 -12.17
CA ALA A 74 -12.70 0.45 -11.40
C ALA A 74 -13.92 0.76 -12.30
N ILE A 75 -13.74 1.56 -13.38
CA ILE A 75 -14.80 1.86 -14.34
C ILE A 75 -15.35 0.58 -14.98
N SER A 76 -14.47 -0.34 -15.37
CA SER A 76 -14.84 -1.58 -16.04
C SER A 76 -15.61 -2.51 -15.12
N ASN A 77 -15.14 -2.67 -13.89
CA ASN A 77 -15.62 -3.67 -12.95
C ASN A 77 -16.71 -3.20 -11.99
N LEU A 78 -16.94 -1.87 -11.84
CA LEU A 78 -17.86 -1.31 -10.86
C LEU A 78 -19.25 -1.94 -10.88
N GLY A 79 -19.81 -2.18 -12.08
CA GLY A 79 -21.13 -2.80 -12.21
C GLY A 79 -21.19 -4.23 -11.66
N ARG A 80 -20.07 -4.96 -11.68
CA ARG A 80 -19.92 -6.28 -11.08
C ARG A 80 -19.76 -6.18 -9.56
N TRP A 81 -18.95 -5.24 -9.08
CA TRP A 81 -18.70 -5.06 -7.64
C TRP A 81 -19.95 -4.62 -6.87
N MET A 82 -20.79 -3.78 -7.48
CA MET A 82 -22.04 -3.31 -6.88
C MET A 82 -23.15 -4.36 -6.84
N LYS A 83 -23.02 -5.50 -7.57
CA LYS A 83 -24.07 -6.53 -7.55
C LYS A 83 -24.19 -7.14 -6.16
N PRO A 84 -25.43 -7.28 -5.63
CA PRO A 84 -25.65 -8.01 -4.38
C PRO A 84 -25.10 -9.43 -4.45
N SER A 85 -24.37 -9.83 -3.43
CA SER A 85 -23.83 -11.19 -3.30
C SER A 85 -24.86 -12.12 -2.68
N LYS A 86 -25.41 -13.07 -3.45
CA LYS A 86 -26.35 -14.07 -2.95
C LYS A 86 -25.68 -14.97 -1.91
N ARG A 87 -26.43 -15.34 -0.86
CA ARG A 87 -25.97 -16.19 0.23
C ARG A 87 -26.92 -17.37 0.42
N HIS A 88 -26.40 -18.45 0.99
CA HIS A 88 -27.18 -19.63 1.35
C HIS A 88 -28.26 -19.31 2.40
N VAL A 89 -29.41 -19.95 2.30
CA VAL A 89 -30.47 -19.89 3.31
C VAL A 89 -30.62 -21.29 3.92
N SER A 90 -30.41 -21.40 5.22
CA SER A 90 -30.61 -22.66 5.95
C SER A 90 -32.04 -23.18 5.79
N ILE A 91 -32.21 -24.50 5.75
CA ILE A 91 -33.47 -25.20 5.51
C ILE A 91 -34.59 -24.74 6.48
N LEU A 92 -34.23 -24.42 7.71
CA LEU A 92 -35.18 -23.97 8.72
C LEU A 92 -35.82 -22.62 8.42
N PHE A 93 -35.18 -21.82 7.55
CA PHE A 93 -35.64 -20.47 7.18
C PHE A 93 -36.23 -20.40 5.76
N GLN A 94 -36.34 -21.53 5.08
CA GLN A 94 -36.96 -21.59 3.76
C GLN A 94 -38.49 -21.45 3.87
N PRO A 95 -39.16 -20.86 2.87
CA PRO A 95 -38.64 -20.15 1.72
C PRO A 95 -38.20 -18.73 2.07
N ALA A 96 -36.96 -18.38 1.72
CA ALA A 96 -36.41 -17.05 1.93
C ALA A 96 -35.28 -16.78 0.92
N SER A 97 -34.74 -15.56 0.91
CA SER A 97 -33.54 -15.21 0.18
C SER A 97 -32.58 -14.40 1.04
N ASN A 98 -31.30 -14.73 0.96
CA ASN A 98 -30.23 -14.01 1.62
C ASN A 98 -29.33 -13.34 0.59
N GLN A 99 -28.95 -12.13 0.86
CA GLN A 99 -27.94 -11.41 0.06
C GLN A 99 -27.15 -10.43 0.92
N VAL A 100 -25.96 -10.10 0.46
CA VAL A 100 -25.18 -8.96 0.97
C VAL A 100 -25.27 -7.84 -0.04
N VAL A 101 -25.67 -6.65 0.41
CA VAL A 101 -25.69 -5.42 -0.37
C VAL A 101 -24.54 -4.54 0.11
N TYR A 102 -23.71 -4.08 -0.82
CA TYR A 102 -22.59 -3.19 -0.52
C TYR A 102 -23.06 -1.74 -0.58
N GLN A 103 -22.94 -1.04 0.53
CA GLN A 103 -23.41 0.33 0.69
C GLN A 103 -22.23 1.25 1.03
N PRO A 104 -22.15 2.47 0.46
CA PRO A 104 -21.12 3.44 0.84
C PRO A 104 -21.08 3.64 2.36
N LEU A 105 -19.90 3.85 2.92
CA LEU A 105 -19.72 4.11 4.36
C LEU A 105 -20.21 5.51 4.74
N GLY A 106 -19.89 6.52 3.94
CA GLY A 106 -20.21 7.92 4.25
C GLY A 106 -19.11 8.88 3.80
N VAL A 107 -18.38 9.46 4.73
CA VAL A 107 -17.23 10.33 4.48
C VAL A 107 -15.95 9.61 4.89
N VAL A 108 -15.06 9.41 3.93
CA VAL A 108 -13.77 8.73 4.11
C VAL A 108 -12.64 9.75 4.20
N GLY A 109 -11.77 9.61 5.20
CA GLY A 109 -10.50 10.33 5.28
C GLY A 109 -9.38 9.54 4.63
N VAL A 110 -8.48 10.21 3.88
CA VAL A 110 -7.27 9.64 3.30
C VAL A 110 -6.09 10.52 3.65
N ILE A 111 -5.08 9.95 4.33
CA ILE A 111 -3.82 10.64 4.64
C ILE A 111 -2.73 10.07 3.76
N VAL A 112 -2.10 10.93 2.97
CA VAL A 112 -1.21 10.58 1.86
C VAL A 112 0.25 10.83 2.24
N PRO A 113 1.18 9.88 1.96
CA PRO A 113 2.61 10.09 2.14
C PRO A 113 3.22 10.86 0.95
N TRP A 114 4.51 11.16 1.08
CA TRP A 114 5.25 11.95 0.11
C TRP A 114 5.94 11.13 -1.01
N ASN A 115 6.11 9.82 -0.84
CA ASN A 115 7.01 9.04 -1.73
C ASN A 115 6.41 8.75 -3.13
N TYR A 116 5.13 8.47 -3.21
CA TYR A 116 4.36 8.33 -4.45
C TYR A 116 3.05 9.13 -4.33
N PRO A 117 3.14 10.46 -4.26
CA PRO A 117 2.01 11.30 -3.86
C PRO A 117 0.83 11.25 -4.83
N ILE A 118 1.07 11.01 -6.12
CA ILE A 118 0.00 10.91 -7.13
C ILE A 118 -0.77 9.60 -6.94
N PHE A 119 -0.07 8.46 -6.95
CA PHE A 119 -0.70 7.15 -6.87
C PHE A 119 -1.34 6.91 -5.49
N LEU A 120 -0.65 7.31 -4.41
CA LEU A 120 -1.12 7.08 -3.05
C LEU A 120 -2.22 8.06 -2.59
N ALA A 121 -2.41 9.17 -3.31
CA ALA A 121 -3.60 10.01 -3.16
C ALA A 121 -4.78 9.46 -3.98
N LEU A 122 -4.54 9.17 -5.26
CA LEU A 122 -5.62 8.85 -6.19
C LEU A 122 -6.08 7.39 -6.10
N GLY A 123 -5.23 6.43 -5.77
CA GLY A 123 -5.60 5.03 -5.62
C GLY A 123 -6.69 4.80 -4.57
N PRO A 124 -6.50 5.20 -3.31
CA PRO A 124 -7.55 5.13 -2.29
C PRO A 124 -8.78 5.97 -2.65
N LEU A 125 -8.59 7.17 -3.23
CA LEU A 125 -9.69 8.02 -3.69
C LEU A 125 -10.56 7.30 -4.74
N VAL A 126 -9.96 6.61 -5.70
CA VAL A 126 -10.67 5.81 -6.71
C VAL A 126 -11.52 4.71 -6.05
N GLY A 127 -10.96 3.97 -5.10
CA GLY A 127 -11.70 2.95 -4.35
C GLY A 127 -12.89 3.52 -3.59
N ALA A 128 -12.68 4.65 -2.88
CA ALA A 128 -13.72 5.32 -2.10
C ALA A 128 -14.84 5.90 -2.98
N VAL A 129 -14.49 6.54 -4.12
CA VAL A 129 -15.47 7.06 -5.10
C VAL A 129 -16.21 5.92 -5.81
N ALA A 130 -15.52 4.84 -6.16
CA ALA A 130 -16.16 3.63 -6.71
C ALA A 130 -17.17 3.03 -5.73
N ALA A 131 -16.87 3.02 -4.44
CA ALA A 131 -17.82 2.61 -3.39
C ALA A 131 -18.95 3.61 -3.18
N GLY A 132 -18.83 4.86 -3.63
CA GLY A 132 -19.86 5.90 -3.57
C GLY A 132 -19.76 6.85 -2.39
N ASN A 133 -18.60 6.93 -1.76
CA ASN A 133 -18.33 7.81 -0.62
C ASN A 133 -18.01 9.25 -1.03
N LYS A 134 -18.07 10.14 -0.06
CA LYS A 134 -17.42 11.44 -0.07
C LYS A 134 -16.02 11.28 0.55
N VAL A 135 -15.05 12.11 0.16
CA VAL A 135 -13.66 11.92 0.55
C VAL A 135 -13.00 13.23 0.97
N MET A 136 -12.29 13.22 2.08
CA MET A 136 -11.30 14.24 2.43
C MET A 136 -9.91 13.64 2.22
N VAL A 137 -9.03 14.36 1.50
CA VAL A 137 -7.68 13.90 1.21
C VAL A 137 -6.67 14.87 1.83
N LYS A 138 -5.94 14.42 2.85
CA LYS A 138 -4.82 15.19 3.45
C LYS A 138 -3.53 14.83 2.73
N LEU A 139 -3.03 15.77 1.93
CA LEU A 139 -1.78 15.62 1.20
C LEU A 139 -0.55 15.85 2.09
N SER A 140 0.60 15.31 1.70
CA SER A 140 1.84 15.45 2.46
C SER A 140 2.42 16.85 2.38
N GLU A 141 2.90 17.37 3.49
CA GLU A 141 3.61 18.65 3.59
C GLU A 141 4.96 18.64 2.84
N SER A 142 5.50 17.46 2.56
CA SER A 142 6.81 17.31 1.88
C SER A 142 6.74 17.47 0.36
N THR A 143 5.54 17.60 -0.23
CA THR A 143 5.34 17.69 -1.69
C THR A 143 4.44 18.86 -2.10
N PRO A 144 4.80 20.10 -1.71
CA PRO A 144 3.91 21.27 -1.88
C PRO A 144 3.66 21.65 -3.33
N ALA A 145 4.58 21.42 -4.25
CA ALA A 145 4.37 21.69 -5.68
C ALA A 145 3.36 20.70 -6.29
N LEU A 146 3.51 19.40 -5.99
CA LEU A 146 2.56 18.36 -6.40
C LEU A 146 1.19 18.57 -5.78
N ASN A 147 1.11 18.99 -4.52
CA ASN A 147 -0.14 19.24 -3.83
C ASN A 147 -1.03 20.22 -4.57
N LYS A 148 -0.47 21.31 -5.10
CA LYS A 148 -1.22 22.30 -5.89
C LYS A 148 -1.88 21.69 -7.13
N VAL A 149 -1.14 20.85 -7.86
CA VAL A 149 -1.64 20.19 -9.06
C VAL A 149 -2.67 19.12 -8.70
N LEU A 150 -2.40 18.30 -7.70
CA LEU A 150 -3.33 17.26 -7.22
C LEU A 150 -4.63 17.85 -6.72
N LYS A 151 -4.57 18.95 -5.96
CA LYS A 151 -5.75 19.67 -5.50
C LYS A 151 -6.61 20.14 -6.67
N GLN A 152 -5.99 20.76 -7.68
CA GLN A 152 -6.70 21.20 -8.87
C GLN A 152 -7.35 20.03 -9.62
N ILE A 153 -6.64 18.92 -9.80
CA ILE A 153 -7.16 17.70 -10.45
C ILE A 153 -8.38 17.17 -9.68
N ILE A 154 -8.24 16.96 -8.38
CA ILE A 154 -9.25 16.31 -7.53
C ILE A 154 -10.50 17.19 -7.45
N GLU A 155 -10.35 18.46 -7.07
CA GLU A 155 -11.50 19.35 -6.84
C GLU A 155 -12.22 19.74 -8.13
N THR A 156 -11.49 19.81 -9.28
CA THR A 156 -12.11 20.04 -10.59
C THR A 156 -12.87 18.79 -11.08
N ALA A 157 -12.30 17.61 -10.90
CA ALA A 157 -12.90 16.36 -11.37
C ALA A 157 -14.08 15.90 -10.50
N LEU A 158 -14.02 16.18 -9.21
CA LEU A 158 -14.91 15.62 -8.19
C LEU A 158 -15.54 16.71 -7.31
N PRO A 159 -16.18 17.73 -7.91
CA PRO A 159 -16.81 18.81 -7.13
C PRO A 159 -17.90 18.21 -6.22
N ASN A 160 -17.91 18.64 -4.94
CA ASN A 160 -18.83 18.14 -3.91
C ASN A 160 -18.69 16.63 -3.58
N ILE A 161 -17.63 15.97 -4.08
CA ILE A 161 -17.33 14.56 -3.79
C ILE A 161 -16.03 14.46 -2.99
N ALA A 162 -14.98 15.18 -3.41
CA ALA A 162 -13.70 15.15 -2.76
C ALA A 162 -13.18 16.56 -2.46
N ILE A 163 -12.55 16.72 -1.30
CA ILE A 163 -11.91 17.97 -0.86
C ILE A 163 -10.48 17.65 -0.43
N VAL A 164 -9.55 18.50 -0.84
CA VAL A 164 -8.13 18.38 -0.47
C VAL A 164 -7.83 19.28 0.72
N VAL A 165 -7.13 18.69 1.71
CA VAL A 165 -6.61 19.37 2.89
C VAL A 165 -5.10 19.43 2.80
N GLU A 166 -4.52 20.61 3.00
CA GLU A 166 -3.09 20.86 3.09
C GLU A 166 -2.76 21.36 4.51
N GLY A 167 -1.52 21.18 4.94
CA GLY A 167 -1.02 21.62 6.23
C GLY A 167 0.03 20.68 6.79
N GLU A 168 0.64 21.08 7.88
CA GLU A 168 1.73 20.40 8.58
C GLU A 168 1.21 19.26 9.49
N ALA A 169 2.08 18.75 10.36
CA ALA A 169 1.79 17.63 11.24
C ALA A 169 0.63 17.89 12.23
N ASP A 170 0.43 19.13 12.66
CA ASP A 170 -0.67 19.56 13.53
C ASP A 170 -2.03 19.38 12.83
N VAL A 171 -2.12 19.80 11.56
CA VAL A 171 -3.31 19.60 10.72
C VAL A 171 -3.56 18.11 10.48
N ALA A 172 -2.51 17.29 10.28
CA ALA A 172 -2.66 15.85 10.16
C ALA A 172 -3.17 15.19 11.45
N ALA A 173 -2.75 15.69 12.61
CA ALA A 173 -3.24 15.22 13.90
C ALA A 173 -4.72 15.58 14.11
N GLU A 174 -5.13 16.84 13.81
CA GLU A 174 -6.53 17.28 13.84
C GLU A 174 -7.37 16.42 12.87
N PHE A 175 -6.89 16.21 11.64
CA PHE A 175 -7.55 15.40 10.63
C PHE A 175 -7.79 13.97 11.12
N SER A 176 -6.79 13.37 11.76
CA SER A 176 -6.89 12.00 12.28
C SER A 176 -7.92 11.83 13.40
N ALA A 177 -8.24 12.92 14.10
CA ALA A 177 -9.21 12.95 15.19
C ALA A 177 -10.65 13.25 14.73
N LEU A 178 -10.87 13.53 13.44
CA LEU A 178 -12.21 13.76 12.91
C LEU A 178 -13.05 12.47 12.90
N PRO A 179 -14.38 12.57 13.14
CA PRO A 179 -15.28 11.42 13.15
C PRO A 179 -15.63 10.95 11.73
N PHE A 180 -14.63 10.47 11.00
CA PHE A 180 -14.83 9.83 9.70
C PHE A 180 -15.58 8.50 9.81
N ASP A 181 -16.21 8.07 8.73
CA ASP A 181 -16.82 6.74 8.63
C ASP A 181 -15.78 5.66 8.27
N HIS A 182 -14.61 6.07 7.76
CA HIS A 182 -13.40 5.28 7.61
C HIS A 182 -12.20 6.20 7.42
N LEU A 183 -11.02 5.80 7.90
CA LEU A 183 -9.77 6.53 7.72
C LEU A 183 -8.69 5.61 7.15
N LEU A 184 -8.17 5.95 5.96
CA LEU A 184 -7.00 5.30 5.39
C LEU A 184 -5.78 6.18 5.64
N TYR A 185 -4.74 5.59 6.17
CA TYR A 185 -3.43 6.21 6.38
C TYR A 185 -2.34 5.40 5.69
N THR A 186 -1.50 6.07 4.91
CA THR A 186 -0.27 5.51 4.37
C THR A 186 0.93 6.30 4.90
N GLY A 187 1.90 5.62 5.51
CA GLY A 187 3.08 6.25 6.06
C GLY A 187 3.86 5.39 7.05
N SER A 188 4.63 6.02 7.96
CA SER A 188 5.45 5.28 8.93
C SER A 188 4.61 4.58 10.01
N THR A 189 5.10 3.43 10.49
CA THR A 189 4.46 2.66 11.58
C THR A 189 4.30 3.51 12.86
N ALA A 190 5.29 4.33 13.19
CA ALA A 190 5.22 5.20 14.37
C ALA A 190 4.04 6.19 14.29
N VAL A 191 3.83 6.84 13.14
CA VAL A 191 2.70 7.75 12.95
C VAL A 191 1.38 6.97 12.83
N GLY A 192 1.37 5.78 12.24
CA GLY A 192 0.20 4.90 12.18
C GLY A 192 -0.39 4.57 13.55
N HIS A 193 0.46 4.39 14.57
CA HIS A 193 0.01 4.24 15.96
C HIS A 193 -0.72 5.49 16.48
N HIS A 194 -0.25 6.70 16.13
CA HIS A 194 -0.93 7.95 16.52
C HIS A 194 -2.27 8.10 15.81
N VAL A 195 -2.32 7.84 14.52
CA VAL A 195 -3.56 7.87 13.72
C VAL A 195 -4.61 6.91 14.28
N MET A 196 -4.22 5.67 14.57
CA MET A 196 -5.11 4.66 15.14
C MET A 196 -5.66 5.09 16.51
N ARG A 197 -4.80 5.66 17.39
CA ARG A 197 -5.24 6.17 18.69
C ARG A 197 -6.23 7.33 18.55
N ALA A 198 -5.98 8.28 17.65
CA ALA A 198 -6.87 9.40 17.39
C ALA A 198 -8.24 8.92 16.84
N ALA A 199 -8.24 8.03 15.86
CA ALA A 199 -9.43 7.46 15.25
C ALA A 199 -10.29 6.65 16.25
N SER A 200 -9.66 5.98 17.23
CA SER A 200 -10.36 5.14 18.21
C SER A 200 -11.33 5.91 19.10
N VAL A 201 -11.13 7.19 19.32
CA VAL A 201 -12.03 8.06 20.11
C VAL A 201 -13.44 8.11 19.50
N ASN A 202 -13.52 8.07 18.17
CA ASN A 202 -14.77 8.11 17.41
C ASN A 202 -15.21 6.74 16.93
N LEU A 203 -14.51 5.65 17.29
CA LEU A 203 -14.71 4.30 16.73
C LEU A 203 -14.57 4.27 15.21
N THR A 204 -13.78 5.20 14.64
CA THR A 204 -13.52 5.24 13.20
C THR A 204 -12.69 4.02 12.79
N PRO A 205 -13.18 3.15 11.89
CA PRO A 205 -12.38 2.06 11.34
C PRO A 205 -11.19 2.60 10.55
N VAL A 206 -10.03 1.93 10.66
CA VAL A 206 -8.81 2.36 9.96
C VAL A 206 -8.28 1.29 9.01
N THR A 207 -7.75 1.73 7.88
CA THR A 207 -6.80 0.98 7.04
C THR A 207 -5.45 1.65 7.18
N LEU A 208 -4.44 0.88 7.58
CA LEU A 208 -3.08 1.38 7.81
C LEU A 208 -2.13 0.69 6.82
N GLU A 209 -1.60 1.47 5.90
CA GLU A 209 -0.57 1.05 4.95
C GLU A 209 0.77 1.57 5.44
N LEU A 210 1.51 0.69 6.08
CA LEU A 210 2.74 1.05 6.78
C LEU A 210 3.95 0.50 6.02
N GLY A 211 5.14 0.85 6.47
CA GLY A 211 6.37 0.33 5.91
C GLY A 211 6.78 -1.02 6.50
N GLY A 212 8.04 -1.31 6.38
CA GLY A 212 8.66 -2.50 6.94
C GLY A 212 9.95 -2.85 6.22
N LYS A 213 10.70 -3.78 6.77
CA LYS A 213 11.95 -4.26 6.17
C LYS A 213 11.65 -5.42 5.22
N SER A 214 11.37 -5.11 3.95
CA SER A 214 11.01 -6.09 2.91
C SER A 214 12.24 -6.91 2.49
N PRO A 215 12.33 -8.21 2.86
CA PRO A 215 13.47 -9.06 2.52
C PRO A 215 13.44 -9.50 1.06
N VAL A 216 14.63 -9.64 0.48
CA VAL A 216 14.86 -10.43 -0.72
C VAL A 216 15.64 -11.68 -0.32
N LEU A 217 15.10 -12.85 -0.60
CA LEU A 217 15.76 -14.14 -0.38
C LEU A 217 16.17 -14.75 -1.71
N LEU A 218 17.46 -14.88 -1.92
CA LEU A 218 18.02 -15.64 -3.03
C LEU A 218 18.23 -17.08 -2.58
N ALA A 219 17.59 -18.03 -3.25
CA ALA A 219 17.84 -19.44 -3.01
C ALA A 219 19.11 -19.90 -3.74
N PRO A 220 19.69 -21.08 -3.38
CA PRO A 220 20.89 -21.58 -4.02
C PRO A 220 20.78 -21.82 -5.53
N ASP A 221 19.58 -22.04 -6.03
CA ASP A 221 19.26 -22.25 -7.46
C ASP A 221 18.94 -20.93 -8.21
N ALA A 222 18.95 -19.79 -7.53
CA ALA A 222 18.61 -18.50 -8.12
C ALA A 222 19.56 -18.12 -9.27
N ASN A 223 18.99 -17.75 -10.42
CA ASN A 223 19.78 -17.25 -11.54
C ASN A 223 20.21 -15.81 -11.28
N ILE A 224 21.47 -15.64 -10.88
CA ILE A 224 22.04 -14.35 -10.46
C ILE A 224 21.90 -13.27 -11.53
N ASN A 225 22.12 -13.59 -12.80
CA ASN A 225 22.02 -12.62 -13.89
C ASN A 225 20.59 -12.11 -14.12
N VAL A 226 19.60 -12.97 -13.96
CA VAL A 226 18.18 -12.58 -14.09
C VAL A 226 17.70 -11.80 -12.88
N MET A 227 18.09 -12.23 -11.67
CA MET A 227 17.61 -11.60 -10.44
C MET A 227 18.25 -10.22 -10.20
N ALA A 228 19.49 -10.00 -10.61
CA ALA A 228 20.23 -8.75 -10.36
C ALA A 228 19.48 -7.56 -10.96
N SER A 229 19.01 -7.64 -12.22
CA SER A 229 18.25 -6.58 -12.86
C SER A 229 16.91 -6.30 -12.15
N ARG A 230 16.21 -7.35 -11.69
CA ARG A 230 14.93 -7.23 -11.00
C ARG A 230 15.09 -6.63 -9.59
N ILE A 231 16.12 -7.06 -8.85
CA ILE A 231 16.43 -6.49 -7.54
C ILE A 231 16.88 -5.03 -7.69
N MET A 232 17.73 -4.77 -8.68
CA MET A 232 18.24 -3.43 -8.94
C MET A 232 17.09 -2.49 -9.32
N PHE A 233 16.18 -2.91 -10.20
CA PHE A 233 14.98 -2.13 -10.52
C PHE A 233 14.17 -1.80 -9.26
N GLY A 234 13.85 -2.82 -8.45
CA GLY A 234 13.07 -2.62 -7.22
C GLY A 234 13.75 -1.73 -6.19
N LYS A 235 15.08 -1.79 -6.09
CA LYS A 235 15.85 -0.96 -5.15
C LYS A 235 16.09 0.46 -5.67
N ALA A 236 16.25 0.63 -6.98
CA ALA A 236 16.58 1.91 -7.57
C ALA A 236 15.36 2.82 -7.80
N CYS A 237 14.17 2.24 -8.01
CA CYS A 237 12.94 3.02 -8.15
C CYS A 237 12.78 4.01 -7.01
N ASN A 238 12.55 5.28 -7.35
CA ASN A 238 12.42 6.40 -6.42
C ASN A 238 13.60 6.52 -5.44
N GLY A 239 14.81 6.12 -5.87
CA GLY A 239 15.98 6.09 -4.99
C GLY A 239 15.82 5.17 -3.78
N GLY A 240 15.03 4.12 -3.88
CA GLY A 240 14.71 3.19 -2.78
C GLY A 240 13.68 3.70 -1.77
N GLN A 241 13.06 4.86 -2.02
CA GLN A 241 12.07 5.49 -1.15
C GLN A 241 10.67 4.91 -1.38
N THR A 242 10.55 3.60 -1.22
CA THR A 242 9.36 2.81 -1.53
C THR A 242 9.09 1.83 -0.40
N CYS A 243 7.86 1.77 0.10
CA CYS A 243 7.45 0.90 1.22
C CYS A 243 7.67 -0.60 0.96
N VAL A 244 7.73 -0.99 -0.30
CA VAL A 244 7.99 -2.35 -0.76
C VAL A 244 9.37 -2.48 -1.44
N ALA A 245 10.25 -1.48 -1.38
CA ALA A 245 11.61 -1.63 -1.92
C ALA A 245 12.35 -2.77 -1.22
N PRO A 246 13.20 -3.53 -1.91
CA PRO A 246 14.18 -4.41 -1.28
C PRO A 246 14.91 -3.67 -0.15
N ASP A 247 14.62 -4.05 1.10
CA ASP A 247 15.23 -3.39 2.26
C ASP A 247 16.55 -4.07 2.65
N TYR A 248 16.58 -5.40 2.58
CA TYR A 248 17.81 -6.19 2.75
C TYR A 248 17.79 -7.44 1.88
N LEU A 249 18.98 -8.00 1.67
CA LEU A 249 19.21 -9.15 0.81
C LEU A 249 19.82 -10.29 1.60
N LEU A 250 19.24 -11.50 1.49
CA LEU A 250 19.78 -12.74 2.03
C LEU A 250 20.33 -13.58 0.87
N VAL A 251 21.61 -13.91 0.95
CA VAL A 251 22.38 -14.52 -0.14
C VAL A 251 23.10 -15.79 0.35
N PRO A 252 23.09 -16.90 -0.40
CA PRO A 252 23.97 -18.02 -0.08
C PRO A 252 25.43 -17.54 0.01
N ALA A 253 26.19 -17.96 1.03
CA ALA A 253 27.55 -17.44 1.25
C ALA A 253 28.45 -17.59 0.02
N MET A 254 28.34 -18.71 -0.69
CA MET A 254 29.07 -18.98 -1.93
C MET A 254 28.72 -18.05 -3.10
N ALA A 255 27.54 -17.41 -3.07
CA ALA A 255 27.06 -16.55 -4.14
C ALA A 255 27.30 -15.04 -3.87
N LEU A 256 27.88 -14.66 -2.73
CA LEU A 256 28.03 -13.26 -2.34
C LEU A 256 28.80 -12.44 -3.38
N THR A 257 29.99 -12.89 -3.79
CA THR A 257 30.84 -12.14 -4.73
C THR A 257 30.15 -11.94 -6.07
N SER A 258 29.61 -13.01 -6.66
CA SER A 258 28.90 -12.94 -7.95
C SER A 258 27.62 -12.07 -7.86
N THR A 259 26.94 -12.09 -6.72
CA THR A 259 25.77 -11.22 -6.50
C THR A 259 26.17 -9.74 -6.45
N VAL A 260 27.24 -9.40 -5.72
CA VAL A 260 27.75 -8.02 -5.65
C VAL A 260 28.19 -7.51 -7.03
N GLU A 261 28.92 -8.34 -7.79
CA GLU A 261 29.35 -8.01 -9.15
C GLU A 261 28.16 -7.79 -10.08
N ALA A 262 27.16 -8.69 -10.06
CA ALA A 262 25.97 -8.58 -10.88
C ALA A 262 25.14 -7.32 -10.55
N LEU A 263 24.92 -7.03 -9.28
CA LEU A 263 24.23 -5.81 -8.85
C LEU A 263 24.96 -4.54 -9.24
N THR A 264 26.30 -4.56 -9.17
CA THR A 264 27.14 -3.42 -9.59
C THR A 264 27.01 -3.17 -11.09
N ASN A 265 27.11 -4.22 -11.89
CA ASN A 265 26.98 -4.12 -13.34
C ASN A 265 25.59 -3.61 -13.75
N GLU A 266 24.53 -4.12 -13.13
CA GLU A 266 23.15 -3.67 -13.43
C GLU A 266 22.93 -2.20 -13.06
N PHE A 267 23.44 -1.75 -11.91
CA PHE A 267 23.34 -0.34 -11.54
C PHE A 267 24.04 0.57 -12.56
N GLN A 268 25.25 0.19 -13.01
CA GLN A 268 25.99 0.95 -14.00
C GLN A 268 25.31 0.98 -15.37
N GLN A 269 24.61 -0.11 -15.73
CA GLN A 269 23.78 -0.13 -16.95
C GLN A 269 22.55 0.78 -16.84
N PHE A 270 21.84 0.75 -15.71
CA PHE A 270 20.65 1.56 -15.49
C PHE A 270 20.97 3.03 -15.36
N TYR A 271 22.10 3.36 -14.72
CA TYR A 271 22.51 4.72 -14.41
C TYR A 271 23.99 4.94 -14.78
N PRO A 272 24.30 5.09 -16.08
CA PRO A 272 25.68 5.23 -16.54
C PRO A 272 26.44 6.41 -15.92
N ASN A 273 25.71 7.44 -15.52
CA ASN A 273 26.28 8.62 -14.84
C ASN A 273 26.16 8.52 -13.29
N GLY A 274 25.89 7.32 -12.76
CA GLY A 274 25.72 7.08 -11.34
C GLY A 274 24.65 7.96 -10.70
N ALA A 275 24.91 8.50 -9.52
CA ALA A 275 23.99 9.42 -8.84
C ALA A 275 23.80 10.78 -9.57
N ALA A 276 24.63 11.11 -10.54
CA ALA A 276 24.47 12.29 -11.37
C ALA A 276 23.53 12.06 -12.57
N ASP A 277 23.11 10.82 -12.80
CA ASP A 277 22.21 10.47 -13.90
C ASP A 277 20.88 11.23 -13.80
N ALA A 278 20.36 11.70 -14.93
CA ALA A 278 19.13 12.46 -15.00
C ALA A 278 17.90 11.64 -14.54
N ASN A 279 17.99 10.30 -14.61
CA ASN A 279 16.94 9.41 -14.19
C ASN A 279 17.04 8.99 -12.71
N TRP A 280 18.11 9.38 -12.00
CA TRP A 280 18.29 9.06 -10.58
C TRP A 280 17.49 10.02 -9.70
N THR A 281 16.62 9.49 -8.84
CA THR A 281 15.80 10.30 -7.94
C THR A 281 16.55 10.66 -6.66
N SER A 282 16.48 11.94 -6.27
CA SER A 282 17.08 12.46 -5.03
C SER A 282 16.31 11.98 -3.78
N VAL A 283 16.99 11.94 -2.64
CA VAL A 283 16.34 11.80 -1.34
C VAL A 283 15.48 13.02 -1.09
N ILE A 284 14.23 12.82 -0.68
CA ILE A 284 13.17 13.86 -0.64
C ILE A 284 13.57 15.14 0.10
N ASN A 285 14.22 15.04 1.25
CA ASN A 285 14.58 16.19 2.06
C ASN A 285 15.83 15.94 2.90
N GLU A 286 16.33 17.00 3.54
CA GLU A 286 17.54 16.98 4.35
C GLU A 286 17.45 16.04 5.55
N ARG A 287 16.30 15.96 6.21
CA ARG A 287 16.10 15.05 7.36
C ARG A 287 16.30 13.58 6.96
N HIS A 288 15.73 13.15 5.83
CA HIS A 288 15.89 11.78 5.32
C HIS A 288 17.31 11.53 4.81
N TRP A 289 17.96 12.53 4.19
CA TRP A 289 19.33 12.46 3.77
C TRP A 289 20.27 12.21 4.96
N GLN A 290 20.17 13.03 6.00
CA GLN A 290 20.99 12.90 7.21
C GLN A 290 20.78 11.56 7.92
N ARG A 291 19.53 11.09 7.97
CA ARG A 291 19.23 9.77 8.54
C ARG A 291 19.94 8.64 7.78
N LEU A 292 19.90 8.66 6.46
CA LEU A 292 20.60 7.67 5.63
C LEU A 292 22.12 7.74 5.79
N CYS A 293 22.68 8.94 5.79
CA CYS A 293 24.11 9.14 6.06
C CYS A 293 24.51 8.59 7.44
N LYS A 294 23.69 8.83 8.46
CA LYS A 294 23.93 8.31 9.81
C LYS A 294 23.92 6.79 9.86
N LEU A 295 22.93 6.14 9.25
CA LEU A 295 22.86 4.67 9.17
C LEU A 295 24.09 4.07 8.50
N LEU A 296 24.55 4.70 7.42
CA LEU A 296 25.73 4.24 6.69
C LEU A 296 27.02 4.43 7.49
N GLN A 297 27.18 5.58 8.14
CA GLN A 297 28.35 5.88 8.98
C GLN A 297 28.41 4.97 10.20
N GLU A 298 27.29 4.70 10.86
CA GLU A 298 27.20 3.75 11.98
C GLU A 298 27.65 2.35 11.55
N ALA A 299 27.12 1.85 10.43
CA ALA A 299 27.49 0.54 9.91
C ALA A 299 29.00 0.46 9.57
N LYS A 300 29.55 1.50 8.93
CA LYS A 300 31.01 1.60 8.65
C LYS A 300 31.85 1.59 9.94
N ALA A 301 31.47 2.39 10.92
CA ALA A 301 32.17 2.49 12.20
C ALA A 301 32.12 1.17 12.97
N ALA A 302 31.06 0.38 12.80
CA ALA A 302 30.92 -0.94 13.39
C ALA A 302 31.68 -2.05 12.62
N GLY A 303 32.35 -1.72 11.54
CA GLY A 303 33.22 -2.67 10.75
C GLY A 303 32.52 -3.28 9.54
N ALA A 304 31.33 -2.79 9.12
CA ALA A 304 30.72 -3.24 7.88
C ALA A 304 31.53 -2.81 6.65
N GLN A 305 31.65 -3.70 5.67
CA GLN A 305 32.15 -3.36 4.36
C GLN A 305 31.07 -2.63 3.56
N VAL A 306 31.39 -1.45 3.05
CA VAL A 306 30.48 -0.67 2.22
C VAL A 306 31.04 -0.56 0.81
N ILE A 307 30.23 -0.94 -0.18
CA ILE A 307 30.53 -0.85 -1.60
C ILE A 307 29.53 0.12 -2.23
N SER A 308 30.02 1.26 -2.70
CA SER A 308 29.24 2.20 -3.49
C SER A 308 29.19 1.77 -4.94
N LEU A 309 28.00 1.72 -5.53
CA LEU A 309 27.86 1.27 -6.92
C LEU A 309 28.22 2.34 -7.96
N ALA A 310 28.46 3.57 -7.55
CA ALA A 310 28.81 4.68 -8.44
C ALA A 310 29.77 5.71 -7.80
N GLY A 311 30.86 5.24 -7.24
CA GLY A 311 31.88 6.10 -6.66
C GLY A 311 31.56 6.59 -5.24
N GLU A 312 32.30 7.59 -4.77
CA GLU A 312 32.12 8.12 -3.42
C GLU A 312 30.87 9.00 -3.29
N ILE A 313 30.34 9.04 -2.07
CA ILE A 313 29.22 9.93 -1.74
C ILE A 313 29.80 11.33 -1.46
N ASP A 314 29.28 12.31 -2.16
CA ASP A 314 29.45 13.71 -1.78
C ASP A 314 28.44 14.05 -0.68
N TYR A 315 28.89 14.03 0.57
CA TYR A 315 28.06 14.37 1.73
C TYR A 315 27.63 15.85 1.79
N ALA A 316 28.30 16.70 1.01
CA ALA A 316 27.98 18.11 0.87
C ALA A 316 27.03 18.37 -0.31
N ASP A 317 26.62 17.35 -1.05
CA ASP A 317 25.72 17.50 -2.19
C ASP A 317 24.34 18.00 -1.74
N SER A 318 24.08 19.29 -1.98
CA SER A 318 22.79 19.94 -1.71
C SER A 318 21.61 19.32 -2.50
N LYS A 319 21.89 18.52 -3.52
CA LYS A 319 20.90 17.80 -4.32
C LYS A 319 20.50 16.45 -3.70
N ARG A 320 21.15 16.04 -2.62
CA ARG A 320 20.85 14.82 -1.85
C ARG A 320 20.83 13.55 -2.72
N ARG A 321 21.82 13.39 -3.60
CA ARG A 321 21.92 12.26 -4.52
C ARG A 321 22.92 11.23 -3.97
N MET A 322 22.40 10.13 -3.45
CA MET A 322 23.18 9.01 -2.95
C MET A 322 23.04 7.84 -3.91
N PRO A 323 24.15 7.32 -4.49
CA PRO A 323 24.08 6.07 -5.24
C PRO A 323 23.79 4.90 -4.29
N ILE A 324 23.34 3.76 -4.85
CA ILE A 324 23.11 2.58 -4.01
C ILE A 324 24.41 2.16 -3.31
N GLN A 325 24.30 1.92 -2.01
CA GLN A 325 25.36 1.44 -1.13
C GLN A 325 25.04 0.01 -0.70
N LEU A 326 25.84 -0.95 -1.12
CA LEU A 326 25.78 -2.31 -0.57
C LEU A 326 26.50 -2.31 0.77
N VAL A 327 25.85 -2.82 1.81
CA VAL A 327 26.41 -2.86 3.17
C VAL A 327 26.52 -4.32 3.60
N ILE A 328 27.77 -4.84 3.61
CA ILE A 328 28.06 -6.25 3.82
C ILE A 328 28.62 -6.44 5.24
N ASN A 329 28.23 -7.52 5.90
CA ASN A 329 28.71 -7.91 7.24
C ASN A 329 28.47 -6.83 8.32
N ALA A 330 27.43 -6.02 8.21
CA ALA A 330 27.03 -5.13 9.29
C ALA A 330 26.67 -5.96 10.53
N PRO A 331 27.23 -5.66 11.73
CA PRO A 331 26.87 -6.34 12.96
C PRO A 331 25.37 -6.24 13.27
N ALA A 332 24.83 -7.27 13.94
CA ALA A 332 23.38 -7.38 14.18
C ALA A 332 22.78 -6.24 15.04
N HIS A 333 23.60 -5.56 15.84
CA HIS A 333 23.17 -4.43 16.66
C HIS A 333 23.05 -3.11 15.90
N CYS A 334 23.55 -3.02 14.66
CA CYS A 334 23.46 -1.79 13.87
C CYS A 334 22.01 -1.43 13.53
N ALA A 335 21.68 -0.16 13.56
CA ALA A 335 20.36 0.37 13.26
C ALA A 335 19.88 0.00 11.85
N ILE A 336 20.78 -0.24 10.92
CA ILE A 336 20.45 -0.68 9.54
C ILE A 336 19.67 -1.99 9.49
N TRP A 337 19.73 -2.85 10.51
CA TRP A 337 18.93 -4.06 10.64
C TRP A 337 17.60 -3.87 11.38
N GLN A 338 17.46 -2.76 12.10
CA GLN A 338 16.30 -2.50 12.97
C GLN A 338 15.33 -1.49 12.38
N GLU A 339 15.84 -0.48 11.65
CA GLU A 339 15.04 0.55 11.03
C GLU A 339 14.80 0.23 9.55
N GLU A 340 13.60 0.56 9.05
CA GLU A 340 13.33 0.57 7.62
C GLU A 340 14.25 1.57 6.91
N ILE A 341 14.94 1.12 5.88
CA ILE A 341 15.93 1.94 5.15
C ILE A 341 15.27 3.12 4.44
N PHE A 342 14.24 2.84 3.64
CA PHE A 342 13.52 3.84 2.84
C PHE A 342 14.47 4.77 2.08
N GLY A 343 15.39 4.15 1.33
CA GLY A 343 16.47 4.86 0.64
C GLY A 343 17.46 3.91 -0.03
N PRO A 344 18.56 4.43 -0.61
CA PRO A 344 19.47 3.67 -1.46
C PRO A 344 20.56 2.90 -0.68
N LEU A 345 20.28 2.36 0.49
CA LEU A 345 21.17 1.44 1.20
C LEU A 345 20.61 0.01 1.09
N LEU A 346 21.46 -0.97 0.82
CA LEU A 346 21.06 -2.37 0.70
C LEU A 346 22.01 -3.25 1.55
N PRO A 347 21.63 -3.55 2.80
CA PRO A 347 22.34 -4.52 3.61
C PRO A 347 22.26 -5.91 3.01
N ILE A 348 23.38 -6.61 3.00
CA ILE A 348 23.51 -8.00 2.54
C ILE A 348 23.96 -8.86 3.71
N LYS A 349 23.18 -9.91 3.98
CA LYS A 349 23.48 -10.95 4.95
C LYS A 349 23.64 -12.27 4.23
N THR A 350 24.73 -12.97 4.49
CA THR A 350 24.93 -14.32 3.97
C THR A 350 24.33 -15.39 4.88
N TYR A 351 24.03 -16.54 4.30
CA TYR A 351 23.59 -17.74 5.00
C TYR A 351 24.24 -18.99 4.39
N GLU A 352 24.43 -20.03 5.19
CA GLU A 352 24.94 -21.35 4.72
C GLU A 352 23.76 -22.29 4.43
N ASN A 353 22.71 -22.25 5.25
CA ASN A 353 21.50 -23.06 5.09
C ASN A 353 20.30 -22.16 4.92
N ILE A 354 19.42 -22.48 3.96
CA ILE A 354 18.21 -21.71 3.65
C ILE A 354 17.27 -21.54 4.87
N ASN A 355 17.31 -22.47 5.83
CA ASN A 355 16.52 -22.33 7.05
C ASN A 355 17.00 -21.18 7.95
N GLU A 356 18.32 -20.89 7.96
CA GLU A 356 18.85 -19.71 8.67
C GLU A 356 18.26 -18.42 8.12
N ALA A 357 18.11 -18.35 6.80
CA ALA A 357 17.47 -17.19 6.16
C ALA A 357 15.97 -17.08 6.54
N PHE A 358 15.23 -18.18 6.56
CA PHE A 358 13.84 -18.17 7.02
C PHE A 358 13.74 -17.77 8.49
N ASP A 359 14.61 -18.28 9.35
CA ASP A 359 14.61 -17.95 10.78
C ASP A 359 14.98 -16.49 11.01
N PHE A 360 15.92 -15.94 10.24
CA PHE A 360 16.22 -14.52 10.28
C PHE A 360 15.02 -13.66 9.88
N ILE A 361 14.33 -13.98 8.76
CA ILE A 361 13.13 -13.24 8.35
C ILE A 361 12.04 -13.32 9.43
N ARG A 362 11.82 -14.50 10.01
CA ARG A 362 10.81 -14.72 11.06
C ARG A 362 11.14 -14.02 12.38
N SER A 363 12.40 -13.76 12.65
CA SER A 363 12.85 -12.99 13.82
C SER A 363 12.61 -11.49 13.67
N GLN A 364 12.39 -11.01 12.44
CA GLN A 364 12.08 -9.61 12.16
C GLN A 364 10.56 -9.32 12.24
N PRO A 365 10.16 -8.07 12.41
CA PRO A 365 8.76 -7.67 12.23
C PRO A 365 8.23 -8.10 10.86
N ARG A 366 6.97 -8.55 10.80
CA ARG A 366 6.33 -8.98 9.54
C ARG A 366 6.37 -7.87 8.50
N PRO A 367 7.01 -8.11 7.32
CA PRO A 367 7.21 -7.09 6.31
C PRO A 367 5.95 -6.85 5.47
N LEU A 368 5.89 -5.70 4.81
CA LEU A 368 4.86 -5.40 3.82
C LEU A 368 5.02 -6.27 2.56
N ALA A 369 6.25 -6.49 2.10
CA ALA A 369 6.53 -7.38 0.97
C ALA A 369 7.64 -8.38 1.31
N PHE A 370 7.56 -9.55 0.68
CA PHE A 370 8.60 -10.59 0.67
C PHE A 370 8.92 -11.00 -0.76
N TYR A 371 10.19 -11.10 -1.09
CA TYR A 371 10.71 -11.44 -2.40
C TYR A 371 11.53 -12.72 -2.35
N LEU A 372 11.16 -13.69 -3.17
CA LEU A 372 11.84 -14.99 -3.24
C LEU A 372 12.30 -15.27 -4.66
N PHE A 373 13.58 -15.55 -4.84
CA PHE A 373 14.15 -15.97 -6.12
C PHE A 373 14.55 -17.44 -6.07
N THR A 374 13.75 -18.27 -6.74
CA THR A 374 13.97 -19.73 -6.89
C THR A 374 13.01 -20.28 -7.94
N ASP A 375 13.45 -21.32 -8.65
CA ASP A 375 12.59 -22.13 -9.53
C ASP A 375 12.06 -23.39 -8.83
N ASP A 376 12.61 -23.74 -7.64
CA ASP A 376 12.14 -24.88 -6.83
C ASP A 376 10.73 -24.64 -6.27
N LYS A 377 9.75 -25.36 -6.82
CA LYS A 377 8.35 -25.28 -6.41
C LYS A 377 8.10 -25.73 -4.96
N ALA A 378 8.90 -26.67 -4.46
CA ALA A 378 8.79 -27.10 -3.06
C ALA A 378 9.25 -25.99 -2.10
N LEU A 379 10.34 -25.31 -2.46
CA LEU A 379 10.83 -24.16 -1.70
C LEU A 379 9.85 -22.97 -1.77
N GLN A 380 9.27 -22.69 -2.97
CA GLN A 380 8.23 -21.66 -3.11
C GLN A 380 7.05 -21.94 -2.18
N LYS A 381 6.54 -23.18 -2.19
CA LYS A 381 5.43 -23.60 -1.31
C LYS A 381 5.80 -23.45 0.15
N LYS A 382 6.96 -23.96 0.57
CA LYS A 382 7.45 -23.83 1.95
C LYS A 382 7.54 -22.37 2.39
N ALA A 383 8.11 -21.51 1.55
CA ALA A 383 8.24 -20.09 1.84
C ALA A 383 6.89 -19.40 2.06
N LEU A 384 5.89 -19.71 1.21
CA LEU A 384 4.53 -19.18 1.37
C LEU A 384 3.84 -19.66 2.65
N GLU A 385 4.19 -20.85 3.15
CA GLU A 385 3.64 -21.40 4.40
C GLU A 385 4.33 -20.82 5.65
N VAL A 386 5.64 -20.54 5.59
CA VAL A 386 6.41 -20.17 6.80
C VAL A 386 6.67 -18.68 6.95
N ILE A 387 6.65 -17.91 5.88
CA ILE A 387 6.87 -16.45 5.91
C ILE A 387 5.53 -15.72 5.83
N HIS A 388 5.27 -14.90 6.83
CA HIS A 388 4.06 -14.10 6.93
C HIS A 388 4.39 -12.64 6.55
N ALA A 389 3.92 -12.20 5.40
CA ALA A 389 4.11 -10.87 4.83
C ALA A 389 2.78 -10.31 4.32
N GLY A 390 2.71 -9.02 4.05
CA GLY A 390 1.55 -8.40 3.40
C GLY A 390 1.35 -8.93 1.98
N GLY A 391 2.41 -8.99 1.19
CA GLY A 391 2.43 -9.58 -0.15
C GLY A 391 3.71 -10.34 -0.44
N VAL A 392 3.68 -11.20 -1.46
CA VAL A 392 4.84 -11.99 -1.91
C VAL A 392 5.00 -11.85 -3.42
N CYS A 393 6.25 -11.65 -3.85
CA CYS A 393 6.59 -11.72 -5.27
C CYS A 393 7.66 -12.79 -5.48
N ILE A 394 7.42 -13.74 -6.39
CA ILE A 394 8.34 -14.82 -6.71
C ILE A 394 9.05 -14.46 -8.01
N ASN A 395 10.37 -14.54 -8.00
CA ASN A 395 11.25 -14.26 -9.13
C ASN A 395 11.12 -12.83 -9.70
N ASP A 396 10.62 -11.86 -8.89
CA ASP A 396 10.61 -10.44 -9.24
C ASP A 396 10.51 -9.58 -7.97
N THR A 397 10.53 -8.24 -8.15
CA THR A 397 10.33 -7.26 -7.08
C THR A 397 9.30 -6.22 -7.52
N LEU A 398 8.59 -5.59 -6.57
CA LEU A 398 7.61 -4.51 -6.75
C LEU A 398 6.35 -4.88 -7.57
N VAL A 399 6.43 -5.69 -8.61
CA VAL A 399 5.38 -5.86 -9.64
C VAL A 399 4.03 -6.33 -9.10
N HIS A 400 3.98 -6.96 -7.93
CA HIS A 400 2.73 -7.37 -7.28
C HIS A 400 1.87 -6.17 -6.87
N VAL A 401 2.49 -5.01 -6.56
CA VAL A 401 1.77 -3.77 -6.21
C VAL A 401 1.05 -3.15 -7.41
N GLY A 402 1.58 -3.37 -8.60
CA GLY A 402 0.97 -2.88 -9.85
C GLY A 402 -0.19 -3.73 -10.37
N GLN A 403 -0.62 -4.76 -9.63
CA GLN A 403 -1.73 -5.63 -10.03
C GLN A 403 -3.02 -5.17 -9.39
N ASP A 404 -3.92 -4.56 -10.16
CA ASP A 404 -5.18 -4.00 -9.64
C ASP A 404 -6.13 -5.06 -9.04
N ASP A 405 -6.05 -6.32 -9.47
CA ASP A 405 -6.90 -7.43 -8.98
C ASP A 405 -6.23 -8.25 -7.84
N LEU A 406 -5.12 -7.75 -7.28
CA LEU A 406 -4.53 -8.29 -6.06
C LEU A 406 -4.78 -7.35 -4.87
N PRO A 407 -5.13 -7.89 -3.68
CA PRO A 407 -5.19 -7.07 -2.48
C PRO A 407 -3.78 -6.53 -2.16
N PHE A 408 -3.72 -5.25 -1.81
CA PHE A 408 -2.50 -4.63 -1.30
C PHE A 408 -2.72 -4.16 0.13
N GLY A 409 -1.86 -4.59 1.04
CA GLY A 409 -1.92 -4.22 2.44
C GLY A 409 -0.95 -5.02 3.30
N GLY A 410 -0.61 -4.45 4.45
CA GLY A 410 0.32 -5.04 5.41
C GLY A 410 -0.33 -5.96 6.43
N ILE A 411 0.50 -6.52 7.32
CA ILE A 411 0.06 -7.36 8.43
C ILE A 411 0.85 -7.07 9.71
N GLY A 412 0.16 -6.78 10.80
CA GLY A 412 0.77 -6.42 12.08
C GLY A 412 1.58 -5.13 11.97
N PRO A 413 2.92 -5.14 12.18
CA PRO A 413 3.73 -3.91 12.12
C PRO A 413 3.75 -3.23 10.74
N SER A 414 3.48 -3.97 9.66
CA SER A 414 3.41 -3.41 8.30
C SER A 414 2.03 -2.90 7.89
N GLY A 415 0.99 -3.09 8.73
CA GLY A 415 -0.32 -2.51 8.47
C GLY A 415 -1.50 -3.36 8.90
N MET A 416 -2.70 -2.86 8.59
CA MET A 416 -3.98 -3.57 8.74
C MET A 416 -4.96 -3.10 7.67
N GLY A 417 -5.79 -4.04 7.21
CA GLY A 417 -6.65 -3.83 6.05
C GLY A 417 -5.86 -3.96 4.75
N HIS A 418 -6.54 -3.70 3.67
CA HIS A 418 -5.97 -3.74 2.32
C HIS A 418 -6.87 -2.94 1.37
N TYR A 419 -6.31 -2.53 0.24
CA TYR A 419 -7.06 -1.87 -0.82
C TYR A 419 -6.52 -2.32 -2.18
N HIS A 420 -6.91 -1.78 -3.26
CA HIS A 420 -6.82 -2.04 -4.69
C HIS A 420 -8.04 -2.77 -5.22
N GLY A 421 -8.43 -2.43 -6.44
CA GLY A 421 -9.46 -3.10 -7.21
C GLY A 421 -10.75 -3.36 -6.42
N ARG A 422 -11.21 -4.59 -6.47
CA ARG A 422 -12.40 -5.04 -5.74
C ARG A 422 -12.24 -4.92 -4.22
N GLU A 423 -11.07 -5.20 -3.69
CA GLU A 423 -10.83 -5.15 -2.25
C GLU A 423 -10.90 -3.72 -1.72
N GLY A 424 -10.39 -2.75 -2.50
CA GLY A 424 -10.57 -1.33 -2.19
C GLY A 424 -12.05 -0.89 -2.18
N PHE A 425 -12.82 -1.35 -3.17
CA PHE A 425 -14.28 -1.13 -3.17
C PHE A 425 -14.94 -1.71 -1.91
N LEU A 426 -14.56 -2.91 -1.48
CA LEU A 426 -15.11 -3.56 -0.29
C LEU A 426 -14.69 -2.86 1.01
N THR A 427 -13.43 -2.44 1.12
CA THR A 427 -12.90 -1.70 2.28
C THR A 427 -13.67 -0.41 2.53
N PHE A 428 -14.07 0.28 1.47
CA PHE A 428 -14.88 1.50 1.57
C PHE A 428 -16.39 1.26 1.47
N SER A 429 -16.85 0.02 1.68
CA SER A 429 -18.25 -0.36 1.64
C SER A 429 -18.70 -1.06 2.91
N HIS A 430 -19.91 -0.78 3.37
CA HIS A 430 -20.57 -1.58 4.39
C HIS A 430 -21.27 -2.78 3.76
N ALA A 431 -20.90 -3.99 4.19
CA ALA A 431 -21.53 -5.24 3.78
C ALA A 431 -22.84 -5.48 4.55
N LYS A 432 -23.95 -4.92 4.06
CA LYS A 432 -25.25 -5.02 4.72
C LYS A 432 -25.92 -6.35 4.43
N ALA A 433 -26.14 -7.14 5.47
CA ALA A 433 -26.89 -8.39 5.37
C ALA A 433 -28.38 -8.10 5.16
N VAL A 434 -28.97 -8.74 4.15
CA VAL A 434 -30.41 -8.63 3.84
C VAL A 434 -31.01 -10.04 3.78
N HIS A 435 -31.89 -10.32 4.74
CA HIS A 435 -32.74 -11.50 4.73
C HIS A 435 -34.14 -11.10 4.27
N ARG A 436 -34.65 -11.73 3.24
CA ARG A 436 -36.00 -11.47 2.73
C ARG A 436 -36.85 -12.72 2.82
N LYS A 437 -37.89 -12.66 3.63
CA LYS A 437 -38.88 -13.72 3.77
C LYS A 437 -40.12 -13.38 2.97
N GLY A 438 -40.72 -14.38 2.31
CA GLY A 438 -41.99 -14.24 1.58
C GLY A 438 -43.18 -14.22 2.52
N ARG A 439 -44.38 -14.30 1.93
CA ARG A 439 -45.65 -14.34 2.71
C ARG A 439 -45.75 -15.60 3.59
N PHE A 440 -45.17 -16.71 3.15
CA PHE A 440 -45.13 -17.95 3.92
C PHE A 440 -44.12 -17.86 5.04
N ASN A 441 -44.53 -18.06 6.28
CA ASN A 441 -43.68 -18.01 7.45
C ASN A 441 -43.45 -19.39 8.08
N SER A 442 -42.47 -20.10 7.60
CA SER A 442 -42.03 -21.40 8.23
C SER A 442 -41.61 -21.26 9.69
N GLY A 443 -41.14 -20.06 10.09
CA GLY A 443 -40.71 -19.79 11.47
C GLY A 443 -41.88 -19.82 12.50
N ILE A 444 -43.14 -19.83 12.06
CA ILE A 444 -44.30 -19.94 12.95
C ILE A 444 -44.27 -21.20 13.81
N PHE A 445 -43.71 -22.29 13.28
CA PHE A 445 -43.52 -23.53 14.04
C PHE A 445 -42.51 -23.44 15.19
N GLY A 446 -41.68 -22.41 15.21
CA GLY A 446 -40.77 -22.09 16.32
C GLY A 446 -41.43 -21.28 17.44
N TYR A 447 -42.65 -20.72 17.21
CA TYR A 447 -43.34 -19.93 18.21
C TYR A 447 -43.80 -20.83 19.37
N PRO A 448 -43.64 -20.41 20.63
CA PRO A 448 -43.94 -21.27 21.79
C PRO A 448 -45.31 -21.92 21.78
N HIS A 449 -46.34 -21.17 21.34
CA HIS A 449 -47.76 -21.60 21.27
C HIS A 449 -48.08 -22.43 20.00
N MET A 450 -47.19 -22.44 18.99
CA MET A 450 -47.39 -23.15 17.72
C MET A 450 -46.41 -24.29 17.51
N ARG A 451 -45.49 -24.54 18.46
CA ARG A 451 -44.43 -25.54 18.35
C ARG A 451 -45.01 -26.96 18.31
N PRO A 452 -44.93 -27.65 17.17
CA PRO A 452 -45.43 -29.04 17.09
C PRO A 452 -44.38 -30.00 17.70
N LYS A 453 -44.84 -31.11 18.33
CA LYS A 453 -43.99 -32.18 18.83
C LYS A 453 -43.03 -32.77 17.78
N LEU A 454 -43.39 -32.63 16.50
CA LEU A 454 -42.51 -33.05 15.40
C LEU A 454 -41.25 -32.17 15.29
N LEU A 455 -41.34 -30.88 15.62
CA LEU A 455 -40.17 -29.97 15.66
C LEU A 455 -39.19 -30.35 16.75
N ASP A 456 -39.69 -30.73 17.93
CA ASP A 456 -38.83 -31.18 19.03
C ASP A 456 -38.05 -32.44 18.61
N LYS A 457 -38.70 -33.41 17.95
CA LYS A 457 -38.03 -34.60 17.42
C LYS A 457 -36.98 -34.26 16.35
N LEU A 458 -37.25 -33.28 15.49
CA LEU A 458 -36.31 -32.80 14.48
C LEU A 458 -35.12 -32.10 15.14
N LEU A 459 -35.35 -31.28 16.16
CA LEU A 459 -34.30 -30.63 16.92
C LEU A 459 -33.44 -31.66 17.66
N ASP A 460 -34.07 -32.66 18.29
CA ASP A 460 -33.35 -33.78 18.94
C ASP A 460 -32.46 -34.54 17.95
N TRP A 461 -32.92 -34.71 16.71
CA TRP A 461 -32.13 -35.35 15.66
C TRP A 461 -30.98 -34.47 15.15
N LEU A 462 -31.21 -33.17 14.97
CA LEU A 462 -30.22 -32.19 14.51
C LEU A 462 -29.15 -31.89 15.57
N LEU A 463 -29.51 -32.05 16.86
CA LEU A 463 -28.62 -31.79 18.00
C LEU A 463 -27.94 -33.05 18.55
N LYS A 464 -28.12 -34.20 17.90
CA LYS A 464 -27.34 -35.38 18.26
C LYS A 464 -25.87 -35.13 17.94
N PRO A 465 -24.94 -35.43 18.91
CA PRO A 465 -23.51 -35.30 18.74
C PRO A 465 -22.96 -36.21 17.63
#